data_017c5d9b5c62dc1f4958bf449b91333a
#
_entry.id   017c5d9b5c62dc1f4958bf449b91333a
#
_cell.length_a   1.000
_cell.length_b   1.000
_cell.length_c   1.000
_cell.angle_alpha   90.00
_cell.angle_beta   90.00
_cell.angle_gamma   90.00
#
_symmetry.space_group_name_H-M   'P 1'
#
loop_
_entity.id
_entity.type
_entity.pdbx_description
1 polymer ?
#
loop_
_entity_poly.entity_id
_entity_poly.type
_entity_poly.pdbx_seq_one_letter_code
_entity_poly.pdbx_strand_id
1 'polypeptide(L)'
;LVGSENVYKRQGIVIPELKGKLNGLAIRVPTPDVSLVDLTVELDKPATKESVNAALKAAAEGKMKGILAYTDEPLVSSDFKTTDVSSTVDSLLTMVMDDNLVKVIAWYDNEWGYSMRIIDLVAFVAGKF
;
A
#
# COMPACT_ATOMS: atom_id res chain seq x y z
N LEU A 1 -18.14 -13.23 -2.76
CA LEU A 1 -16.83 -12.94 -3.37
C LEU A 1 -16.95 -11.78 -4.37
N VAL A 2 -17.30 -10.62 -3.87
CA VAL A 2 -17.46 -9.41 -4.69
C VAL A 2 -16.37 -8.45 -4.23
N GLY A 3 -15.19 -8.53 -4.79
CA GLY A 3 -14.22 -7.57 -4.27
C GLY A 3 -12.98 -7.35 -5.14
N SER A 4 -12.20 -8.39 -5.39
CA SER A 4 -10.87 -8.20 -5.95
C SER A 4 -10.87 -7.68 -7.40
N GLU A 5 -11.62 -8.27 -8.32
CA GLU A 5 -11.65 -7.81 -9.72
C GLU A 5 -12.14 -6.36 -9.90
N ASN A 6 -13.09 -5.93 -9.08
CA ASN A 6 -13.63 -4.57 -9.17
C ASN A 6 -12.67 -3.51 -8.63
N VAL A 7 -11.81 -3.85 -7.67
CA VAL A 7 -10.82 -2.91 -7.10
C VAL A 7 -9.78 -2.54 -8.16
N TYR A 8 -9.20 -3.52 -8.85
CA TYR A 8 -8.19 -3.26 -9.88
C TYR A 8 -8.74 -2.48 -11.07
N LYS A 9 -9.98 -2.76 -11.46
CA LYS A 9 -10.68 -1.99 -12.51
C LYS A 9 -10.90 -0.53 -12.10
N ARG A 10 -11.24 -0.28 -10.83
CA ARG A 10 -11.47 1.08 -10.30
C ARG A 10 -10.20 1.89 -10.14
N GLN A 11 -9.08 1.26 -9.79
CA GLN A 11 -7.78 1.93 -9.72
C GLN A 11 -7.41 2.57 -11.07
N GLY A 12 -7.65 1.89 -12.19
CA GLY A 12 -7.43 2.46 -13.53
C GLY A 12 -8.38 3.61 -13.92
N ILE A 13 -9.48 3.83 -13.15
CA ILE A 13 -10.34 5.00 -13.32
C ILE A 13 -9.76 6.21 -12.59
N VAL A 14 -9.23 5.98 -11.37
CA VAL A 14 -8.65 7.04 -10.51
C VAL A 14 -7.25 7.43 -10.99
N ILE A 15 -6.49 6.46 -11.48
CA ILE A 15 -5.12 6.63 -12.01
C ILE A 15 -5.10 6.08 -13.44
N PRO A 16 -5.45 6.91 -14.46
CA PRO A 16 -5.61 6.44 -15.84
C PRO A 16 -4.36 5.77 -16.44
N GLU A 17 -3.17 6.14 -15.99
CA GLU A 17 -1.90 5.58 -16.42
C GLU A 17 -1.74 4.10 -16.06
N LEU A 18 -2.48 3.63 -15.06
CA LEU A 18 -2.49 2.24 -14.60
C LEU A 18 -3.58 1.39 -15.27
N LYS A 19 -4.40 1.98 -16.15
CA LYS A 19 -5.47 1.24 -16.82
C LYS A 19 -4.92 0.09 -17.66
N GLY A 20 -5.37 -1.13 -17.32
CA GLY A 20 -4.94 -2.35 -18.00
C GLY A 20 -3.56 -2.88 -17.58
N LYS A 21 -2.86 -2.18 -16.68
CA LYS A 21 -1.54 -2.59 -16.17
C LYS A 21 -1.60 -3.32 -14.82
N LEU A 22 -2.75 -3.28 -14.15
CA LEU A 22 -2.94 -3.90 -12.84
C LEU A 22 -3.72 -5.20 -12.96
N ASN A 23 -3.21 -6.22 -12.32
CA ASN A 23 -3.91 -7.48 -12.09
C ASN A 23 -3.61 -7.96 -10.67
N GLY A 24 -4.44 -8.84 -10.13
CA GLY A 24 -4.18 -9.39 -8.81
C GLY A 24 -5.34 -10.26 -8.31
N LEU A 25 -5.11 -10.83 -7.16
CA LEU A 25 -6.08 -11.68 -6.46
C LEU A 25 -6.06 -11.35 -4.96
N ALA A 26 -7.09 -11.74 -4.25
CA ALA A 26 -7.13 -11.67 -2.80
C ALA A 26 -7.26 -13.08 -2.21
N ILE A 27 -6.41 -13.39 -1.24
CA ILE A 27 -6.44 -14.65 -0.52
C ILE A 27 -7.02 -14.37 0.87
N ARG A 28 -8.06 -15.13 1.25
CA ARG A 28 -8.60 -15.08 2.61
C ARG A 28 -7.89 -16.09 3.48
N VAL A 29 -7.43 -15.63 4.63
CA VAL A 29 -6.73 -16.42 5.64
C VAL A 29 -7.44 -16.28 6.99
N PRO A 30 -7.31 -17.25 7.90
CA PRO A 30 -7.99 -17.24 9.20
C PRO A 30 -7.26 -16.30 10.21
N THR A 31 -7.12 -15.05 9.84
CA THR A 31 -6.53 -13.98 10.64
C THR A 31 -7.64 -13.02 11.05
N PRO A 32 -7.77 -12.63 12.33
CA PRO A 32 -8.85 -11.77 12.79
C PRO A 32 -8.86 -10.41 12.11
N ASP A 33 -7.69 -9.80 11.91
CA ASP A 33 -7.52 -8.47 11.35
C ASP A 33 -6.11 -8.30 10.79
N VAL A 34 -5.87 -7.20 10.06
CA VAL A 34 -4.65 -6.86 9.32
C VAL A 34 -4.47 -7.70 8.07
N SER A 35 -4.20 -7.02 7.00
CA SER A 35 -3.97 -7.58 5.67
C SER A 35 -2.59 -7.19 5.15
N LEU A 36 -2.13 -7.93 4.14
CA LEU A 36 -0.84 -7.72 3.51
C LEU A 36 -1.02 -7.49 2.02
N VAL A 37 -0.35 -6.48 1.50
CA VAL A 37 -0.15 -6.27 0.07
C VAL A 37 1.18 -6.92 -0.33
N ASP A 38 1.14 -7.81 -1.30
CA ASP A 38 2.30 -8.31 -2.04
C ASP A 38 2.25 -7.69 -3.43
N LEU A 39 3.02 -6.62 -3.63
CA LEU A 39 3.13 -5.93 -4.90
C LEU A 39 4.37 -6.42 -5.65
N THR A 40 4.16 -6.95 -6.85
CA THR A 40 5.25 -7.23 -7.79
C THR A 40 5.08 -6.33 -9.01
N VAL A 41 6.12 -5.61 -9.37
CA VAL A 41 6.08 -4.63 -10.47
C VAL A 41 7.39 -4.65 -11.25
N GLU A 42 7.27 -4.59 -12.56
CA GLU A 42 8.39 -4.33 -13.47
C GLU A 42 8.52 -2.82 -13.70
N LEU A 43 9.72 -2.29 -13.46
CA LEU A 43 10.01 -0.87 -13.64
C LEU A 43 10.64 -0.61 -15.00
N ASP A 44 10.37 0.55 -15.58
CA ASP A 44 11.01 1.01 -16.83
C ASP A 44 12.51 1.32 -16.66
N LYS A 45 12.96 1.53 -15.44
CA LYS A 45 14.34 1.89 -15.09
C LYS A 45 14.91 0.93 -14.07
N PRO A 46 16.21 0.63 -14.16
CA PRO A 46 16.89 -0.15 -13.12
C PRO A 46 16.73 0.49 -11.74
N ALA A 47 16.57 -0.35 -10.73
CA ALA A 47 16.44 0.05 -9.34
C ALA A 47 17.21 -0.92 -8.43
N THR A 48 17.58 -0.46 -7.25
CA THR A 48 18.10 -1.31 -6.18
C THR A 48 17.13 -1.30 -5.00
N LYS A 49 17.26 -2.28 -4.10
CA LYS A 49 16.46 -2.32 -2.87
C LYS A 49 16.56 -0.98 -2.11
N GLU A 50 17.76 -0.42 -2.02
CA GLU A 50 18.02 0.82 -1.32
C GLU A 50 17.32 2.00 -1.99
N SER A 51 17.36 2.08 -3.32
CA SER A 51 16.70 3.17 -4.07
C SER A 51 15.19 3.10 -3.97
N VAL A 52 14.60 1.90 -4.01
CA VAL A 52 13.16 1.68 -3.81
C VAL A 52 12.74 2.07 -2.40
N ASN A 53 13.47 1.58 -1.40
CA ASN A 53 13.18 1.88 0.01
C ASN A 53 13.34 3.37 0.31
N ALA A 54 14.36 4.02 -0.23
CA ALA A 54 14.55 5.47 -0.08
C ALA A 54 13.40 6.28 -0.68
N ALA A 55 12.91 5.88 -1.87
CA ALA A 55 11.78 6.54 -2.52
C ALA A 55 10.47 6.37 -1.71
N LEU A 56 10.20 5.17 -1.19
CA LEU A 56 9.01 4.89 -0.38
C LEU A 56 9.07 5.62 0.97
N LYS A 57 10.23 5.63 1.62
CA LYS A 57 10.45 6.38 2.86
C LYS A 57 10.25 7.88 2.65
N ALA A 58 10.83 8.44 1.60
CA ALA A 58 10.65 9.86 1.27
C ALA A 58 9.18 10.20 0.97
N ALA A 59 8.42 9.30 0.35
CA ALA A 59 7.00 9.49 0.14
C ALA A 59 6.22 9.46 1.46
N ALA A 60 6.51 8.52 2.36
CA ALA A 60 5.88 8.38 3.66
C ALA A 60 6.15 9.58 4.59
N GLU A 61 7.38 10.10 4.59
CA GLU A 61 7.77 11.27 5.37
C GLU A 61 7.32 12.60 4.74
N GLY A 62 7.05 12.61 3.43
CA GLY A 62 6.70 13.79 2.63
C GLY A 62 5.23 13.83 2.21
N LYS A 63 4.99 13.71 0.91
CA LYS A 63 3.67 13.94 0.28
C LYS A 63 2.57 12.97 0.70
N MET A 64 2.93 11.81 1.24
CA MET A 64 1.99 10.79 1.71
C MET A 64 2.00 10.64 3.23
N LYS A 65 2.54 11.62 3.95
CA LYS A 65 2.55 11.63 5.42
C LYS A 65 1.12 11.49 5.98
N GLY A 66 0.95 10.54 6.91
CA GLY A 66 -0.36 10.21 7.49
C GLY A 66 -1.21 9.25 6.64
N ILE A 67 -0.79 8.95 5.41
CA ILE A 67 -1.45 7.99 4.51
C ILE A 67 -0.59 6.73 4.33
N LEU A 68 0.71 6.93 4.13
CA LEU A 68 1.72 5.89 4.02
C LEU A 68 2.66 5.97 5.20
N ALA A 69 3.02 4.82 5.77
CA ALA A 69 4.10 4.68 6.74
C ALA A 69 5.20 3.75 6.18
N TYR A 70 6.30 3.71 6.87
CA TYR A 70 7.49 2.92 6.52
C TYR A 70 8.10 2.36 7.79
N THR A 71 8.46 1.09 7.80
CA THR A 71 9.16 0.44 8.90
C THR A 71 10.39 -0.32 8.42
N ASP A 72 11.42 -0.36 9.24
CA ASP A 72 12.61 -1.20 9.12
C ASP A 72 12.77 -2.15 10.31
N GLU A 73 11.68 -2.33 11.08
CA GLU A 73 11.61 -3.25 12.21
C GLU A 73 10.98 -4.59 11.78
N PRO A 74 11.40 -5.73 12.36
CA PRO A 74 10.84 -7.04 12.06
C PRO A 74 9.51 -7.27 12.78
N LEU A 75 8.46 -6.59 12.32
CA LEU A 75 7.12 -6.61 12.89
C LEU A 75 6.27 -7.73 12.28
N VAL A 76 5.19 -8.08 12.99
CA VAL A 76 4.20 -9.06 12.55
C VAL A 76 2.82 -8.40 12.42
N SER A 77 1.85 -9.10 11.79
CA SER A 77 0.53 -8.54 11.50
C SER A 77 -0.16 -7.89 12.70
N SER A 78 -0.05 -8.48 13.90
CA SER A 78 -0.70 -7.95 15.11
C SER A 78 -0.19 -6.56 15.54
N ASP A 79 1.02 -6.19 15.14
CA ASP A 79 1.64 -4.91 15.49
C ASP A 79 1.04 -3.74 14.71
N PHE A 80 0.37 -4.05 13.59
CA PHE A 80 -0.27 -3.05 12.72
C PHE A 80 -1.75 -2.83 13.00
N LYS A 81 -2.31 -3.48 14.03
CA LYS A 81 -3.70 -3.25 14.44
C LYS A 81 -3.89 -1.81 14.91
N THR A 82 -5.01 -1.22 14.53
CA THR A 82 -5.39 0.16 14.85
C THR A 82 -4.39 1.21 14.37
N THR A 83 -3.64 0.93 13.31
CA THR A 83 -2.79 1.94 12.67
C THR A 83 -3.63 2.86 11.78
N ASP A 84 -3.44 4.17 11.95
CA ASP A 84 -4.23 5.21 11.26
C ASP A 84 -3.91 5.33 9.76
N VAL A 85 -2.76 4.84 9.33
CA VAL A 85 -2.31 4.95 7.93
C VAL A 85 -3.00 3.91 7.05
N SER A 86 -3.10 4.21 5.75
CA SER A 86 -3.66 3.29 4.77
C SER A 86 -2.75 2.10 4.47
N SER A 87 -1.44 2.27 4.64
CA SER A 87 -0.46 1.19 4.41
C SER A 87 0.87 1.52 5.07
N THR A 88 1.57 0.49 5.57
CA THR A 88 2.93 0.58 6.11
C THR A 88 3.86 -0.31 5.30
N VAL A 89 4.83 0.28 4.63
CA VAL A 89 5.83 -0.47 3.85
C VAL A 89 6.77 -1.20 4.80
N ASP A 90 6.94 -2.51 4.58
CA ASP A 90 7.93 -3.34 5.25
C ASP A 90 9.21 -3.38 4.41
N SER A 91 10.16 -2.55 4.76
CA SER A 91 11.38 -2.38 3.99
C SER A 91 12.34 -3.57 4.05
N LEU A 92 12.23 -4.39 5.09
CA LEU A 92 13.05 -5.59 5.21
C LEU A 92 12.71 -6.61 4.13
N LEU A 93 11.45 -6.65 3.71
CA LEU A 93 10.91 -7.58 2.72
C LEU A 93 10.95 -7.05 1.27
N THR A 94 11.46 -5.84 1.04
CA THR A 94 11.68 -5.32 -0.33
C THR A 94 12.72 -6.16 -1.04
N MET A 95 12.42 -6.60 -2.26
CA MET A 95 13.31 -7.38 -3.12
C MET A 95 13.39 -6.75 -4.50
N VAL A 96 14.56 -6.85 -5.13
CA VAL A 96 14.77 -6.48 -6.54
C VAL A 96 15.45 -7.64 -7.25
N MET A 97 14.92 -8.02 -8.39
CA MET A 97 15.45 -9.08 -9.26
C MET A 97 15.67 -8.49 -10.66
N ASP A 98 16.72 -8.92 -11.33
CA ASP A 98 17.06 -8.50 -12.71
C ASP A 98 17.03 -6.97 -12.89
N ASP A 99 17.45 -6.24 -11.86
CA ASP A 99 17.56 -4.77 -11.79
C ASP A 99 16.24 -4.00 -11.93
N ASN A 100 15.13 -4.61 -12.34
CA ASN A 100 13.88 -3.90 -12.61
C ASN A 100 12.62 -4.60 -12.12
N LEU A 101 12.68 -5.87 -11.75
CA LEU A 101 11.54 -6.57 -11.16
C LEU A 101 11.56 -6.39 -9.64
N VAL A 102 10.64 -5.59 -9.14
CA VAL A 102 10.57 -5.16 -7.75
C VAL A 102 9.41 -5.82 -7.04
N LYS A 103 9.67 -6.35 -5.84
CA LYS A 103 8.66 -6.80 -4.89
C LYS A 103 8.65 -5.88 -3.68
N VAL A 104 7.47 -5.36 -3.34
CA VAL A 104 7.23 -4.56 -2.14
C VAL A 104 6.14 -5.22 -1.32
N ILE A 105 6.40 -5.37 -0.04
CA ILE A 105 5.43 -5.85 0.94
C ILE A 105 4.98 -4.69 1.80
N ALA A 106 3.67 -4.61 2.04
CA ALA A 106 3.11 -3.59 2.90
C ALA A 106 1.94 -4.14 3.72
N TRP A 107 1.86 -3.71 4.98
CA TRP A 107 0.82 -4.09 5.93
C TRP A 107 -0.26 -3.01 6.01
N TYR A 108 -1.49 -3.39 6.28
CA TYR A 108 -2.56 -2.45 6.54
C TYR A 108 -3.66 -3.05 7.41
N ASP A 109 -4.20 -2.24 8.32
CA ASP A 109 -5.42 -2.59 9.02
C ASP A 109 -6.60 -2.30 8.08
N ASN A 110 -7.23 -3.35 7.58
CA ASN A 110 -8.30 -3.27 6.58
C ASN A 110 -9.59 -2.67 7.12
N GLU A 111 -9.76 -2.58 8.43
CA GLU A 111 -10.92 -1.99 9.08
C GLU A 111 -10.63 -0.57 9.58
N TRP A 112 -9.60 -0.42 10.40
CA TRP A 112 -9.25 0.85 11.02
C TRP A 112 -8.72 1.87 10.01
N GLY A 113 -7.75 1.50 9.20
CA GLY A 113 -7.15 2.41 8.20
C GLY A 113 -8.17 2.94 7.20
N TYR A 114 -9.11 2.10 6.74
CA TYR A 114 -10.20 2.54 5.88
C TYR A 114 -11.16 3.51 6.60
N SER A 115 -11.50 3.24 7.85
CA SER A 115 -12.36 4.12 8.66
C SER A 115 -11.72 5.50 8.84
N MET A 116 -10.41 5.56 9.05
CA MET A 116 -9.68 6.83 9.12
C MET A 116 -9.74 7.61 7.80
N ARG A 117 -9.66 6.95 6.66
CA ARG A 117 -9.83 7.61 5.34
C ARG A 117 -11.23 8.16 5.13
N ILE A 118 -12.27 7.53 5.67
CA ILE A 118 -13.61 8.09 5.65
C ILE A 118 -13.68 9.39 6.47
N ILE A 119 -13.07 9.41 7.65
CA ILE A 119 -13.01 10.62 8.49
C ILE A 119 -12.27 11.74 7.75
N ASP A 120 -11.15 11.45 7.12
CA ASP A 120 -10.40 12.42 6.33
C ASP A 120 -11.23 12.98 5.16
N LEU A 121 -11.99 12.11 4.49
CA LEU A 121 -12.88 12.51 3.40
C LEU A 121 -14.00 13.43 3.89
N VAL A 122 -14.60 13.11 5.03
CA VAL A 122 -15.64 13.96 5.65
C VAL A 122 -15.06 15.34 6.00
N ALA A 123 -13.88 15.38 6.62
CA ALA A 123 -13.18 16.62 6.94
C ALA A 123 -12.85 17.44 5.69
N PHE A 124 -12.38 16.78 4.63
CA PHE A 124 -12.09 17.42 3.35
C PHE A 124 -13.34 18.03 2.70
N VAL A 125 -14.46 17.30 2.71
CA VAL A 125 -15.74 17.80 2.17
C VAL A 125 -16.27 18.96 3.00
N ALA A 126 -16.26 18.84 4.34
CA ALA A 126 -16.71 19.90 5.23
C ALA A 126 -15.91 21.20 5.07
N GLY A 127 -14.62 21.10 4.74
CA GLY A 127 -13.79 22.28 4.46
C GLY A 127 -14.02 22.93 3.10
N LYS A 128 -14.97 22.41 2.28
CA LYS A 128 -15.34 22.98 0.97
C LYS A 128 -16.64 23.79 1.00
N PHE A 129 -17.36 23.71 2.11
CA PHE A 129 -18.60 24.47 2.35
C PHE A 129 -18.33 25.54 3.43
#